data_daa4bd9c3225a5b88e8e1ecaae19e2e9
#
_entry.id   daa4bd9c3225a5b88e8e1ecaae19e2e9
#
_cell.length_a   1.000
_cell.length_b   1.000
_cell.length_c   1.000
_cell.angle_alpha   90.00
_cell.angle_beta   90.00
_cell.angle_gamma   90.00
#
_symmetry.space_group_name_H-M   'P 1'
#
loop_
_entity.id
_entity.type
_entity.pdbx_description
1 polymer ?
#
loop_
_entity_poly.entity_id
_entity_poly.type
_entity_poly.pdbx_seq_one_letter_code
_entity_poly.pdbx_strand_id
1 'polypeptide(L)'
;KQGLQSSLAEVGNLLPLFAAGDLPNTVLTADLAFLATTPHAMGAAVTEYVVTCEECQAEFKAMGGVFVGAGSSDIYVLLTTKPVNSLADLQGLRLRSGGAPYARWAEALGAAPAQVPVSDTFESISQGVLDGTMASVSDLISYRIVDVAKYIIDVPLGTYHTTSNFTVASGAWSELTPEQRAGFARAANRSSALFTQSWGYDRAAAARQAAIDAGIEIIPASQDLLDATNEFRFTDVESAVAVAESQLG
;
A
#
# COMPACT_ATOMS: atom_id res chain seq x y z
N LYS A 1 -5.40 -9.68 13.10
CA LYS A 1 -6.71 -9.60 13.75
C LYS A 1 -6.84 -10.64 14.88
N GLN A 2 -6.84 -11.93 14.57
CA GLN A 2 -7.04 -13.00 15.56
C GLN A 2 -6.07 -12.93 16.75
N GLY A 3 -4.79 -12.62 16.52
CA GLY A 3 -3.79 -12.51 17.58
C GLY A 3 -4.10 -11.41 18.61
N LEU A 4 -4.66 -10.29 18.17
CA LEU A 4 -5.09 -9.20 19.05
C LEU A 4 -6.35 -9.60 19.85
N GLN A 5 -7.31 -10.24 19.20
CA GLN A 5 -8.56 -10.69 19.82
C GLN A 5 -8.36 -11.80 20.85
N SER A 6 -7.40 -12.68 20.62
CA SER A 6 -7.09 -13.81 21.51
C SER A 6 -6.04 -13.49 22.57
N SER A 7 -5.59 -12.25 22.68
CA SER A 7 -4.48 -11.82 23.55
C SER A 7 -3.17 -12.56 23.32
N LEU A 8 -2.98 -13.11 22.11
CA LEU A 8 -1.73 -13.70 21.68
C LEU A 8 -0.68 -12.62 21.36
N ALA A 9 -1.16 -11.42 20.98
CA ALA A 9 -0.33 -10.25 20.74
C ALA A 9 -1.03 -9.02 21.33
N GLU A 10 -0.31 -8.20 22.06
CA GLU A 10 -0.80 -6.94 22.63
C GLU A 10 -0.73 -5.78 21.64
N VAL A 11 0.24 -5.84 20.73
CA VAL A 11 0.44 -4.85 19.65
C VAL A 11 0.72 -5.60 18.36
N GLY A 12 0.13 -5.12 17.27
CA GLY A 12 0.35 -5.71 15.95
C GLY A 12 0.31 -4.68 14.83
N ASN A 13 0.99 -5.01 13.75
CA ASN A 13 0.76 -4.32 12.47
C ASN A 13 -0.49 -4.95 11.84
N LEU A 14 -1.44 -4.11 11.46
CA LEU A 14 -2.64 -4.52 10.75
C LEU A 14 -2.66 -3.86 9.36
N LEU A 15 -3.02 -4.64 8.37
CA LEU A 15 -3.28 -4.14 7.03
C LEU A 15 -4.79 -4.11 6.80
N PRO A 16 -5.47 -2.96 6.95
CA PRO A 16 -6.93 -2.82 6.86
C PRO A 16 -7.51 -3.40 5.58
N LEU A 17 -6.78 -3.33 4.47
CA LEU A 17 -7.20 -3.88 3.18
C LEU A 17 -7.57 -5.38 3.24
N PHE A 18 -6.88 -6.16 4.10
CA PHE A 18 -7.21 -7.58 4.32
C PHE A 18 -8.28 -7.81 5.40
N ALA A 19 -8.83 -6.73 5.94
CA ALA A 19 -9.92 -6.73 6.91
C ALA A 19 -11.04 -5.77 6.50
N ALA A 20 -11.24 -5.54 5.20
CA ALA A 20 -12.17 -4.55 4.66
C ALA A 20 -13.62 -4.72 5.16
N GLY A 21 -14.07 -5.95 5.37
CA GLY A 21 -15.40 -6.23 5.95
C GLY A 21 -15.56 -5.82 7.41
N ASP A 22 -14.45 -5.65 8.15
CA ASP A 22 -14.45 -5.20 9.55
C ASP A 22 -14.13 -3.69 9.66
N LEU A 23 -13.51 -3.12 8.63
CA LEU A 23 -12.96 -1.76 8.60
C LEU A 23 -13.40 -0.98 7.34
N PRO A 24 -14.71 -0.95 7.00
CA PRO A 24 -15.18 -0.38 5.74
C PRO A 24 -14.85 1.12 5.60
N ASN A 25 -14.98 1.93 6.65
CA ASN A 25 -14.63 3.35 6.59
C ASN A 25 -13.11 3.56 6.54
N THR A 26 -12.36 2.79 7.33
CA THR A 26 -10.90 2.89 7.35
C THR A 26 -10.29 2.53 6.00
N VAL A 27 -10.83 1.51 5.31
CA VAL A 27 -10.28 1.03 4.03
C VAL A 27 -10.51 1.99 2.87
N LEU A 28 -11.43 2.95 2.99
CA LEU A 28 -11.65 3.97 1.95
C LEU A 28 -10.36 4.72 1.58
N THR A 29 -9.45 4.89 2.54
CA THR A 29 -8.15 5.50 2.25
C THR A 29 -7.34 4.72 1.22
N ALA A 30 -7.56 3.40 1.07
CA ALA A 30 -6.88 2.58 0.08
C ALA A 30 -7.24 2.98 -1.35
N ASP A 31 -8.48 3.41 -1.59
CA ASP A 31 -8.94 3.86 -2.90
C ASP A 31 -8.31 5.18 -3.33
N LEU A 32 -7.69 5.90 -2.41
CA LEU A 32 -6.96 7.13 -2.68
C LEU A 32 -5.46 6.91 -2.97
N ALA A 33 -5.02 5.68 -3.20
CA ALA A 33 -3.60 5.32 -3.39
C ALA A 33 -2.91 6.19 -4.44
N PHE A 34 -3.54 6.41 -5.59
CA PHE A 34 -2.99 7.19 -6.69
C PHE A 34 -2.86 8.69 -6.42
N LEU A 35 -3.53 9.24 -5.42
CA LEU A 35 -3.38 10.63 -5.00
C LEU A 35 -2.12 10.84 -4.13
N ALA A 36 -1.58 9.79 -3.58
CA ALA A 36 -0.46 9.84 -2.65
C ALA A 36 0.86 10.01 -3.40
N THR A 37 1.42 11.21 -3.35
CA THR A 37 2.69 11.55 -4.01
C THR A 37 3.86 11.69 -3.03
N THR A 38 3.58 11.77 -1.73
CA THR A 38 4.57 11.96 -0.67
C THR A 38 4.29 11.00 0.49
N PRO A 39 5.15 10.00 0.72
CA PRO A 39 4.92 8.98 1.76
C PRO A 39 4.63 9.56 3.14
N HIS A 40 5.43 10.53 3.62
CA HIS A 40 5.21 11.14 4.93
C HIS A 40 3.88 11.89 5.04
N ALA A 41 3.53 12.68 4.02
CA ALA A 41 2.26 13.41 4.01
C ALA A 41 1.07 12.45 4.05
N MET A 42 1.16 11.33 3.30
CA MET A 42 0.09 10.35 3.27
C MET A 42 -0.04 9.55 4.57
N GLY A 43 1.07 9.12 5.16
CA GLY A 43 1.04 8.47 6.48
C GLY A 43 0.47 9.37 7.58
N ALA A 44 0.77 10.67 7.54
CA ALA A 44 0.18 11.66 8.45
C ALA A 44 -1.31 11.86 8.20
N ALA A 45 -1.73 12.04 6.93
CA ALA A 45 -3.13 12.24 6.57
C ALA A 45 -4.01 11.04 6.94
N VAL A 46 -3.54 9.82 6.69
CA VAL A 46 -4.27 8.60 7.11
C VAL A 46 -4.35 8.50 8.62
N THR A 47 -3.27 8.85 9.34
CA THR A 47 -3.29 8.87 10.80
C THR A 47 -4.33 9.87 11.31
N GLU A 48 -4.32 11.10 10.79
CA GLU A 48 -5.29 12.14 11.16
C GLU A 48 -6.73 11.71 10.84
N TYR A 49 -6.96 11.19 9.62
CA TYR A 49 -8.26 10.69 9.21
C TYR A 49 -8.78 9.64 10.20
N VAL A 50 -8.02 8.57 10.46
CA VAL A 50 -8.49 7.47 11.30
C VAL A 50 -8.70 7.89 12.76
N VAL A 51 -7.87 8.78 13.32
CA VAL A 51 -8.05 9.23 14.70
C VAL A 51 -9.18 10.25 14.89
N THR A 52 -9.60 10.94 13.82
CA THR A 52 -10.71 11.91 13.86
C THR A 52 -12.04 11.34 13.34
N CYS A 53 -12.02 10.20 12.66
CA CYS A 53 -13.19 9.49 12.15
C CYS A 53 -13.79 8.63 13.27
N GLU A 54 -14.95 9.00 13.79
CA GLU A 54 -15.62 8.26 14.87
C GLU A 54 -16.00 6.83 14.44
N GLU A 55 -16.46 6.65 13.19
CA GLU A 55 -16.79 5.36 12.60
C GLU A 55 -15.55 4.47 12.52
N CYS A 56 -14.42 5.02 12.05
CA CYS A 56 -13.16 4.29 11.98
C CYS A 56 -12.69 3.82 13.37
N GLN A 57 -12.81 4.67 14.38
CA GLN A 57 -12.49 4.29 15.77
C GLN A 57 -13.43 3.20 16.29
N ALA A 58 -14.73 3.27 15.96
CA ALA A 58 -15.70 2.24 16.30
C ALA A 58 -15.38 0.90 15.64
N GLU A 59 -14.94 0.89 14.38
CA GLU A 59 -14.48 -0.29 13.65
C GLU A 59 -13.30 -0.97 14.36
N PHE A 60 -12.24 -0.20 14.68
CA PHE A 60 -11.10 -0.74 15.42
C PHE A 60 -11.51 -1.30 16.78
N LYS A 61 -12.38 -0.59 17.50
CA LYS A 61 -12.90 -1.03 18.79
C LYS A 61 -13.71 -2.33 18.68
N ALA A 62 -14.60 -2.43 17.68
CA ALA A 62 -15.40 -3.64 17.42
C ALA A 62 -14.50 -4.85 17.08
N MET A 63 -13.38 -4.61 16.44
CA MET A 63 -12.36 -5.61 16.11
C MET A 63 -11.47 -5.97 17.33
N GLY A 64 -11.65 -5.31 18.48
CA GLY A 64 -10.83 -5.53 19.68
C GLY A 64 -9.48 -4.82 19.67
N GLY A 65 -9.34 -3.76 18.87
CA GLY A 65 -8.12 -2.98 18.71
C GLY A 65 -8.30 -1.48 18.95
N VAL A 66 -7.17 -0.80 19.11
CA VAL A 66 -7.05 0.66 19.13
C VAL A 66 -5.98 1.06 18.12
N PHE A 67 -6.35 1.89 17.16
CA PHE A 67 -5.42 2.45 16.19
C PHE A 67 -4.59 3.58 16.80
N VAL A 68 -3.27 3.58 16.54
CA VAL A 68 -2.37 4.62 17.06
C VAL A 68 -1.34 5.15 16.06
N GLY A 69 -1.48 4.84 14.78
CA GLY A 69 -0.66 5.45 13.74
C GLY A 69 -0.52 4.63 12.48
N ALA A 70 -0.43 5.30 11.35
CA ALA A 70 -0.24 4.73 10.03
C ALA A 70 1.15 5.04 9.46
N GLY A 71 1.59 4.21 8.53
CA GLY A 71 2.78 4.44 7.71
C GLY A 71 2.50 4.27 6.23
N SER A 72 3.47 4.64 5.41
CA SER A 72 3.35 4.60 3.96
C SER A 72 4.62 4.06 3.30
N SER A 73 4.45 3.33 2.19
CA SER A 73 5.55 2.91 1.31
C SER A 73 6.08 4.08 0.49
N ASP A 74 7.16 3.84 -0.26
CA ASP A 74 7.49 4.64 -1.43
C ASP A 74 6.38 4.58 -2.50
N ILE A 75 6.55 5.41 -3.53
CA ILE A 75 5.63 5.40 -4.67
C ILE A 75 5.80 4.06 -5.42
N TYR A 76 4.70 3.35 -5.61
CA TYR A 76 4.66 2.13 -6.39
C TYR A 76 5.00 2.42 -7.85
N VAL A 77 5.67 1.46 -8.45
CA VAL A 77 6.07 1.44 -9.85
C VAL A 77 5.71 0.10 -10.48
N LEU A 78 5.97 -0.08 -11.77
CA LEU A 78 5.91 -1.41 -12.38
C LEU A 78 7.28 -2.08 -12.32
N LEU A 79 7.30 -3.32 -11.84
CA LEU A 79 8.45 -4.22 -11.84
C LEU A 79 8.09 -5.37 -12.80
N THR A 80 8.78 -5.48 -13.95
CA THR A 80 8.35 -6.37 -15.03
C THR A 80 9.48 -7.24 -15.59
N THR A 81 9.11 -8.33 -16.27
CA THR A 81 10.02 -9.19 -17.03
C THR A 81 10.16 -8.76 -18.49
N LYS A 82 9.26 -7.87 -18.96
CA LYS A 82 9.20 -7.33 -20.32
C LYS A 82 9.30 -5.81 -20.27
N PRO A 83 9.92 -5.16 -21.26
CA PRO A 83 9.95 -3.71 -21.31
C PRO A 83 8.54 -3.14 -21.55
N VAL A 84 8.25 -1.97 -20.96
CA VAL A 84 7.06 -1.18 -21.22
C VAL A 84 7.53 0.22 -21.64
N ASN A 85 7.54 0.48 -22.93
CA ASN A 85 8.01 1.72 -23.52
C ASN A 85 6.86 2.65 -23.92
N SER A 86 5.62 2.14 -23.93
CA SER A 86 4.40 2.85 -24.28
C SER A 86 3.20 2.25 -23.55
N LEU A 87 2.08 2.99 -23.57
CA LEU A 87 0.80 2.48 -23.05
C LEU A 87 0.36 1.18 -23.74
N ALA A 88 0.67 1.02 -25.04
CA ALA A 88 0.31 -0.16 -25.80
C ALA A 88 1.00 -1.44 -25.28
N ASP A 89 2.18 -1.32 -24.67
CA ASP A 89 2.92 -2.46 -24.13
C ASP A 89 2.29 -3.06 -22.87
N LEU A 90 1.32 -2.36 -22.26
CA LEU A 90 0.53 -2.92 -21.13
C LEU A 90 -0.50 -3.94 -21.58
N GLN A 91 -0.89 -3.96 -22.85
CA GLN A 91 -1.98 -4.80 -23.33
C GLN A 91 -1.74 -6.28 -23.05
N GLY A 92 -2.61 -6.86 -22.20
CA GLY A 92 -2.55 -8.26 -21.81
C GLY A 92 -1.41 -8.65 -20.88
N LEU A 93 -0.60 -7.70 -20.37
CA LEU A 93 0.39 -8.01 -19.33
C LEU A 93 -0.31 -8.49 -18.05
N ARG A 94 0.11 -9.64 -17.58
CA ARG A 94 -0.40 -10.22 -16.33
C ARG A 94 0.37 -9.61 -15.15
N LEU A 95 -0.29 -8.73 -14.41
CA LEU A 95 0.33 -7.95 -13.35
C LEU A 95 -0.24 -8.31 -11.98
N ARG A 96 0.63 -8.61 -11.03
CA ARG A 96 0.19 -8.69 -9.64
C ARG A 96 -0.26 -7.31 -9.17
N SER A 97 -1.43 -7.25 -8.53
CA SER A 97 -1.93 -6.06 -7.85
C SER A 97 -1.87 -6.22 -6.33
N GLY A 98 -1.51 -5.13 -5.63
CA GLY A 98 -1.48 -5.05 -4.17
C GLY A 98 -2.83 -4.69 -3.54
N GLY A 99 -3.85 -4.42 -4.34
CA GLY A 99 -5.18 -4.02 -3.89
C GLY A 99 -6.06 -3.56 -5.05
N ALA A 100 -7.33 -3.27 -4.73
CA ALA A 100 -8.35 -2.93 -5.72
C ALA A 100 -7.98 -1.74 -6.62
N PRO A 101 -7.48 -0.59 -6.12
CA PRO A 101 -7.16 0.55 -6.99
C PRO A 101 -6.10 0.21 -8.04
N TYR A 102 -5.09 -0.58 -7.67
CA TYR A 102 -4.06 -1.03 -8.62
C TYR A 102 -4.62 -2.00 -9.67
N ALA A 103 -5.57 -2.89 -9.25
CA ALA A 103 -6.23 -3.77 -10.20
C ALA A 103 -7.07 -2.96 -11.20
N ARG A 104 -7.87 -1.99 -10.73
CA ARG A 104 -8.66 -1.11 -11.61
C ARG A 104 -7.79 -0.33 -12.58
N TRP A 105 -6.64 0.20 -12.11
CA TRP A 105 -5.68 0.87 -12.99
C TRP A 105 -5.17 -0.06 -14.09
N ALA A 106 -4.76 -1.27 -13.74
CA ALA A 106 -4.25 -2.23 -14.70
C ALA A 106 -5.32 -2.60 -15.75
N GLU A 107 -6.56 -2.87 -15.32
CA GLU A 107 -7.69 -3.16 -16.20
C GLU A 107 -8.02 -1.99 -17.12
N ALA A 108 -8.09 -0.78 -16.58
CA ALA A 108 -8.39 0.41 -17.36
C ALA A 108 -7.36 0.68 -18.46
N LEU A 109 -6.10 0.31 -18.23
CA LEU A 109 -5.02 0.49 -19.19
C LEU A 109 -4.74 -0.77 -20.03
N GLY A 110 -5.60 -1.80 -19.92
CA GLY A 110 -5.56 -2.99 -20.78
C GLY A 110 -4.66 -4.12 -20.30
N ALA A 111 -4.09 -4.05 -19.11
CA ALA A 111 -3.39 -5.16 -18.48
C ALA A 111 -4.37 -6.13 -17.81
N ALA A 112 -3.89 -7.30 -17.43
CA ALA A 112 -4.64 -8.35 -16.73
C ALA A 112 -4.15 -8.46 -15.27
N PRO A 113 -4.81 -7.83 -14.30
CA PRO A 113 -4.39 -7.90 -12.91
C PRO A 113 -4.72 -9.24 -12.27
N ALA A 114 -3.86 -9.65 -11.34
CA ALA A 114 -4.11 -10.76 -10.44
C ALA A 114 -3.84 -10.34 -9.00
N GLN A 115 -4.82 -10.51 -8.12
CA GLN A 115 -4.67 -10.18 -6.71
C GLN A 115 -4.01 -11.34 -5.96
N VAL A 116 -2.72 -11.22 -5.73
CA VAL A 116 -1.90 -12.23 -5.03
C VAL A 116 -1.15 -11.56 -3.89
N PRO A 117 -0.91 -12.25 -2.76
CA PRO A 117 -0.03 -11.77 -1.70
C PRO A 117 1.35 -11.40 -2.26
N VAL A 118 1.98 -10.35 -1.72
CA VAL A 118 3.30 -9.93 -2.19
C VAL A 118 4.36 -11.01 -1.99
N SER A 119 4.21 -11.86 -0.97
CA SER A 119 5.08 -13.03 -0.71
C SER A 119 5.13 -14.02 -1.86
N ASP A 120 4.07 -14.11 -2.67
CA ASP A 120 3.94 -15.09 -3.74
C ASP A 120 4.38 -14.54 -5.11
N THR A 121 4.79 -13.27 -5.14
CA THR A 121 5.16 -12.55 -6.37
C THR A 121 6.38 -13.18 -7.05
N PHE A 122 7.44 -13.48 -6.29
CA PHE A 122 8.65 -14.10 -6.83
C PHE A 122 8.33 -15.41 -7.54
N GLU A 123 7.61 -16.31 -6.87
CA GLU A 123 7.24 -17.61 -7.42
C GLU A 123 6.37 -17.47 -8.67
N SER A 124 5.36 -16.60 -8.62
CA SER A 124 4.43 -16.37 -9.72
C SER A 124 5.12 -15.80 -10.97
N ILE A 125 6.11 -14.93 -10.80
CA ILE A 125 6.90 -14.39 -11.91
C ILE A 125 7.90 -15.43 -12.40
N SER A 126 8.59 -16.16 -11.53
CA SER A 126 9.58 -17.16 -11.91
C SER A 126 8.98 -18.33 -12.71
N GLN A 127 7.75 -18.70 -12.40
CA GLN A 127 6.98 -19.71 -13.13
C GLN A 127 6.32 -19.19 -14.41
N GLY A 128 6.45 -17.88 -14.71
CA GLY A 128 5.82 -17.26 -15.87
C GLY A 128 4.28 -17.15 -15.77
N VAL A 129 3.72 -17.25 -14.58
CA VAL A 129 2.28 -17.01 -14.32
C VAL A 129 1.97 -15.52 -14.43
N LEU A 130 2.87 -14.67 -13.91
CA LEU A 130 2.80 -13.22 -14.00
C LEU A 130 3.97 -12.67 -14.84
N ASP A 131 3.72 -11.56 -15.52
CA ASP A 131 4.73 -10.81 -16.28
C ASP A 131 5.36 -9.70 -15.43
N GLY A 132 4.78 -9.38 -14.27
CA GLY A 132 5.30 -8.36 -13.36
C GLY A 132 4.36 -8.06 -12.18
N THR A 133 4.67 -6.97 -11.49
CA THR A 133 3.92 -6.51 -10.31
C THR A 133 3.90 -4.98 -10.23
N MET A 134 2.82 -4.45 -9.68
CA MET A 134 2.77 -3.09 -9.15
C MET A 134 3.16 -3.15 -7.67
N ALA A 135 4.27 -2.54 -7.32
CA ALA A 135 4.85 -2.68 -5.98
C ALA A 135 5.80 -1.53 -5.62
N SER A 136 6.15 -1.46 -4.35
CA SER A 136 7.27 -0.68 -3.85
C SER A 136 8.59 -1.15 -4.48
N VAL A 137 9.49 -0.24 -4.78
CA VAL A 137 10.82 -0.61 -5.24
C VAL A 137 11.58 -1.42 -4.16
N SER A 138 11.32 -1.16 -2.89
CA SER A 138 11.93 -1.92 -1.79
C SER A 138 11.56 -3.39 -1.79
N ASP A 139 10.44 -3.77 -2.44
CA ASP A 139 10.00 -5.16 -2.58
C ASP A 139 10.92 -5.98 -3.48
N LEU A 140 11.70 -5.33 -4.35
CA LEU A 140 12.78 -5.99 -5.12
C LEU A 140 13.69 -6.82 -4.21
N ILE A 141 14.06 -6.25 -3.06
CA ILE A 141 14.95 -6.92 -2.10
C ILE A 141 14.14 -7.74 -1.09
N SER A 142 13.09 -7.15 -0.51
CA SER A 142 12.32 -7.78 0.58
C SER A 142 11.67 -9.10 0.16
N TYR A 143 11.29 -9.23 -1.11
CA TYR A 143 10.64 -10.42 -1.69
C TYR A 143 11.42 -11.04 -2.83
N ARG A 144 12.72 -10.71 -2.96
CA ARG A 144 13.62 -11.28 -3.97
C ARG A 144 13.15 -11.07 -5.42
N ILE A 145 12.32 -10.06 -5.67
CA ILE A 145 11.82 -9.77 -7.01
C ILE A 145 12.98 -9.33 -7.95
N VAL A 146 14.08 -8.85 -7.38
CA VAL A 146 15.33 -8.51 -8.09
C VAL A 146 15.89 -9.70 -8.89
N ASP A 147 15.65 -10.93 -8.46
CA ASP A 147 16.15 -12.14 -9.13
C ASP A 147 15.34 -12.48 -10.40
N VAL A 148 14.13 -11.96 -10.55
CA VAL A 148 13.20 -12.32 -11.64
C VAL A 148 12.76 -11.12 -12.50
N ALA A 149 12.70 -9.91 -11.95
CA ALA A 149 12.41 -8.70 -12.71
C ALA A 149 13.58 -8.33 -13.63
N LYS A 150 13.26 -7.69 -14.77
CA LYS A 150 14.23 -7.19 -15.74
C LYS A 150 14.16 -5.68 -15.89
N TYR A 151 13.02 -5.09 -15.54
CA TYR A 151 12.73 -3.68 -15.77
C TYR A 151 12.02 -3.09 -14.55
N ILE A 152 12.38 -1.83 -14.26
CA ILE A 152 11.60 -0.91 -13.44
C ILE A 152 11.02 0.13 -14.39
N ILE A 153 9.71 0.20 -14.50
CA ILE A 153 9.03 1.26 -15.25
C ILE A 153 8.62 2.34 -14.27
N ASP A 154 9.18 3.53 -14.41
CA ASP A 154 9.06 4.62 -13.43
C ASP A 154 7.74 5.41 -13.61
N VAL A 155 6.61 4.67 -13.66
CA VAL A 155 5.26 5.23 -13.65
C VAL A 155 4.81 5.42 -12.20
N PRO A 156 4.38 6.63 -11.79
CA PRO A 156 4.00 6.89 -10.40
C PRO A 156 2.58 6.37 -10.09
N LEU A 157 2.50 5.24 -9.41
CA LEU A 157 1.24 4.59 -9.05
C LEU A 157 0.74 4.94 -7.63
N GLY A 158 1.32 5.98 -7.01
CA GLY A 158 0.99 6.37 -5.65
C GLY A 158 1.59 5.45 -4.59
N THR A 159 1.22 5.63 -3.34
CA THR A 159 1.81 4.89 -2.21
C THR A 159 0.86 3.84 -1.67
N TYR A 160 1.39 2.76 -1.11
CA TYR A 160 0.64 1.88 -0.25
C TYR A 160 0.68 2.44 1.18
N HIS A 161 -0.44 2.91 1.69
CA HIS A 161 -0.55 3.61 2.96
C HIS A 161 -1.67 3.09 3.88
N THR A 162 -2.40 2.07 3.43
CA THR A 162 -3.47 1.43 4.20
C THR A 162 -2.85 0.48 5.21
N THR A 163 -2.10 1.05 6.16
CA THR A 163 -1.43 0.30 7.22
C THR A 163 -1.79 0.91 8.58
N SER A 164 -2.15 0.07 9.55
CA SER A 164 -2.08 0.42 10.95
C SER A 164 -0.78 -0.16 11.50
N ASN A 165 0.25 0.68 11.58
CA ASN A 165 1.56 0.21 12.05
C ASN A 165 1.51 -0.29 13.48
N PHE A 166 0.66 0.34 14.29
CA PHE A 166 0.45 -0.03 15.68
C PHE A 166 -1.05 -0.10 15.98
N THR A 167 -1.59 -1.32 15.95
CA THR A 167 -2.90 -1.62 16.53
C THR A 167 -2.67 -2.26 17.88
N VAL A 168 -3.15 -1.61 18.95
CA VAL A 168 -3.02 -2.11 20.31
C VAL A 168 -4.27 -2.89 20.66
N ALA A 169 -4.16 -4.08 21.27
CA ALA A 169 -5.30 -4.84 21.78
C ALA A 169 -6.08 -3.99 22.81
N SER A 170 -7.40 -3.94 22.69
CA SER A 170 -8.26 -3.11 23.56
C SER A 170 -8.08 -3.45 25.03
N GLY A 171 -7.86 -4.73 25.37
CA GLY A 171 -7.54 -5.17 26.74
C GLY A 171 -6.27 -4.51 27.26
N ALA A 172 -5.15 -4.68 26.54
CA ALA A 172 -3.87 -4.09 26.92
C ALA A 172 -3.95 -2.54 26.99
N TRP A 173 -4.66 -1.91 26.03
CA TRP A 173 -4.87 -0.47 26.05
C TRP A 173 -5.64 0.00 27.29
N SER A 174 -6.62 -0.78 27.76
CA SER A 174 -7.45 -0.43 28.93
C SER A 174 -6.66 -0.45 30.24
N GLU A 175 -5.59 -1.25 30.33
CA GLU A 175 -4.73 -1.36 31.52
C GLU A 175 -3.78 -0.16 31.67
N LEU A 176 -3.57 0.62 30.59
CA LEU A 176 -2.69 1.79 30.61
C LEU A 176 -3.36 2.98 31.31
N THR A 177 -2.59 3.74 32.09
CA THR A 177 -3.06 5.03 32.62
C THR A 177 -3.21 6.05 31.49
N PRO A 178 -3.95 7.16 31.68
CA PRO A 178 -4.05 8.23 30.67
C PRO A 178 -2.68 8.76 30.21
N GLU A 179 -1.73 8.92 31.13
CA GLU A 179 -0.38 9.39 30.84
C GLU A 179 0.39 8.36 30.00
N GLN A 180 0.23 7.07 30.31
CA GLN A 180 0.85 5.97 29.54
C GLN A 180 0.27 5.90 28.12
N ARG A 181 -1.06 6.02 27.95
CA ARG A 181 -1.73 6.06 26.65
C ARG A 181 -1.21 7.23 25.81
N ALA A 182 -1.13 8.42 26.41
CA ALA A 182 -0.59 9.59 25.72
C ALA A 182 0.89 9.42 25.33
N GLY A 183 1.70 8.82 26.22
CA GLY A 183 3.09 8.48 25.95
C GLY A 183 3.23 7.46 24.82
N PHE A 184 2.43 6.40 24.85
CA PHE A 184 2.39 5.36 23.82
C PHE A 184 1.99 5.94 22.46
N ALA A 185 0.91 6.74 22.41
CA ALA A 185 0.46 7.36 21.16
C ALA A 185 1.55 8.26 20.53
N ARG A 186 2.23 9.09 21.34
CA ARG A 186 3.36 9.89 20.85
C ARG A 186 4.50 9.03 20.30
N ALA A 187 4.86 7.97 21.02
CA ALA A 187 5.91 7.05 20.60
C ALA A 187 5.54 6.30 19.30
N ALA A 188 4.29 5.81 19.22
CA ALA A 188 3.77 5.11 18.05
C ALA A 188 3.74 6.01 16.81
N ASN A 189 3.27 7.27 16.93
CA ASN A 189 3.28 8.22 15.83
C ASN A 189 4.71 8.53 15.35
N ARG A 190 5.65 8.73 16.27
CA ARG A 190 7.06 8.90 15.91
C ARG A 190 7.62 7.66 15.21
N SER A 191 7.32 6.48 15.72
CA SER A 191 7.76 5.22 15.13
C SER A 191 7.13 4.99 13.76
N SER A 192 5.87 5.39 13.53
CA SER A 192 5.21 5.36 12.23
C SER A 192 5.90 6.27 11.22
N ALA A 193 6.32 7.47 11.65
CA ALA A 193 7.11 8.37 10.80
C ALA A 193 8.48 7.78 10.45
N LEU A 194 9.18 7.16 11.41
CA LEU A 194 10.45 6.47 11.17
C LEU A 194 10.28 5.23 10.28
N PHE A 195 9.19 4.50 10.42
CA PHE A 195 8.84 3.39 9.54
C PHE A 195 8.63 3.90 8.10
N THR A 196 7.90 5.00 7.93
CA THR A 196 7.70 5.64 6.63
C THR A 196 9.01 6.14 6.05
N GLN A 197 9.90 6.75 6.86
CA GLN A 197 11.24 7.13 6.41
C GLN A 197 12.02 5.92 5.89
N SER A 198 12.04 4.83 6.65
CA SER A 198 12.75 3.61 6.27
C SER A 198 12.16 2.97 5.03
N TRP A 199 10.84 2.75 5.00
CA TRP A 199 10.17 2.04 3.92
C TRP A 199 9.97 2.92 2.69
N GLY A 200 9.51 4.15 2.90
CA GLY A 200 9.15 5.08 1.85
C GLY A 200 10.33 5.77 1.16
N TYR A 201 11.52 5.75 1.77
CA TYR A 201 12.69 6.46 1.23
C TYR A 201 13.97 5.63 1.27
N ASP A 202 14.46 5.25 2.46
CA ASP A 202 15.80 4.70 2.59
C ASP A 202 15.95 3.33 1.90
N ARG A 203 15.00 2.44 2.13
CA ARG A 203 14.98 1.11 1.49
C ARG A 203 14.71 1.20 0.00
N ALA A 204 13.85 2.10 -0.44
CA ALA A 204 13.58 2.31 -1.86
C ALA A 204 14.83 2.79 -2.60
N ALA A 205 15.58 3.73 -2.02
CA ALA A 205 16.84 4.20 -2.59
C ALA A 205 17.89 3.06 -2.67
N ALA A 206 18.04 2.29 -1.59
CA ALA A 206 18.97 1.15 -1.58
C ALA A 206 18.55 0.06 -2.58
N ALA A 207 17.25 -0.20 -2.72
CA ALA A 207 16.74 -1.20 -3.66
C ALA A 207 16.91 -0.76 -5.12
N ARG A 208 16.75 0.53 -5.44
CA ARG A 208 17.06 1.05 -6.78
C ARG A 208 18.53 0.86 -7.14
N GLN A 209 19.44 1.13 -6.20
CA GLN A 209 20.87 0.88 -6.43
C GLN A 209 21.15 -0.60 -6.64
N ALA A 210 20.59 -1.48 -5.80
CA ALA A 210 20.74 -2.91 -5.96
C ALA A 210 20.17 -3.44 -7.29
N ALA A 211 19.08 -2.86 -7.78
CA ALA A 211 18.52 -3.18 -9.09
C ALA A 211 19.48 -2.82 -10.23
N ILE A 212 20.08 -1.64 -10.18
CA ILE A 212 21.10 -1.20 -11.14
C ILE A 212 22.30 -2.16 -11.11
N ASP A 213 22.80 -2.51 -9.93
CA ASP A 213 23.93 -3.41 -9.75
C ASP A 213 23.60 -4.84 -10.25
N ALA A 214 22.35 -5.25 -10.20
CA ALA A 214 21.84 -6.52 -10.75
C ALA A 214 21.56 -6.47 -12.26
N GLY A 215 21.73 -5.31 -12.91
CA GLY A 215 21.51 -5.13 -14.35
C GLY A 215 20.04 -4.98 -14.74
N ILE A 216 19.17 -4.61 -13.80
CA ILE A 216 17.78 -4.26 -14.10
C ILE A 216 17.77 -2.89 -14.77
N GLU A 217 17.08 -2.80 -15.91
CA GLU A 217 16.95 -1.54 -16.65
C GLU A 217 15.83 -0.69 -16.04
N ILE A 218 16.11 0.60 -15.85
CA ILE A 218 15.10 1.58 -15.40
C ILE A 218 14.60 2.33 -16.64
N ILE A 219 13.34 2.16 -16.97
CA ILE A 219 12.66 2.79 -18.11
C ILE A 219 11.79 3.93 -17.56
N PRO A 220 12.04 5.18 -17.96
CA PRO A 220 11.12 6.28 -17.67
C PRO A 220 9.75 6.00 -18.28
N ALA A 221 8.68 6.29 -17.57
CA ALA A 221 7.35 6.15 -18.13
C ALA A 221 7.18 7.06 -19.35
N SER A 222 6.61 6.51 -20.41
CA SER A 222 6.28 7.27 -21.63
C SER A 222 5.16 8.29 -21.35
N GLN A 223 5.07 9.32 -22.17
CA GLN A 223 4.11 10.40 -21.96
C GLN A 223 2.65 9.88 -22.03
N ASP A 224 2.36 9.00 -22.98
CA ASP A 224 1.02 8.38 -23.12
C ASP A 224 0.64 7.55 -21.88
N LEU A 225 1.59 6.83 -21.28
CA LEU A 225 1.37 6.10 -20.03
C LEU A 225 1.15 7.05 -18.84
N LEU A 226 1.91 8.14 -18.76
CA LEU A 226 1.72 9.17 -17.72
C LEU A 226 0.37 9.85 -17.84
N ASP A 227 -0.04 10.23 -19.06
CA ASP A 227 -1.30 10.89 -19.33
C ASP A 227 -2.49 9.98 -18.97
N ALA A 228 -2.46 8.72 -19.41
CA ALA A 228 -3.48 7.72 -19.06
C ALA A 228 -3.54 7.44 -17.56
N THR A 229 -2.40 7.38 -16.87
CA THR A 229 -2.34 7.20 -15.41
C THR A 229 -2.92 8.42 -14.68
N ASN A 230 -2.67 9.63 -15.17
CA ASN A 230 -3.22 10.85 -14.60
C ASN A 230 -4.74 10.94 -14.82
N GLU A 231 -5.24 10.59 -15.99
CA GLU A 231 -6.68 10.52 -16.27
C GLU A 231 -7.36 9.50 -15.35
N PHE A 232 -6.81 8.30 -15.25
CA PHE A 232 -7.30 7.27 -14.33
C PHE A 232 -7.38 7.78 -12.88
N ARG A 233 -6.35 8.46 -12.40
CA ARG A 233 -6.27 8.99 -11.03
C ARG A 233 -7.50 9.80 -10.65
N PHE A 234 -7.98 10.68 -11.52
CA PHE A 234 -9.12 11.54 -11.24
C PHE A 234 -10.45 10.78 -11.35
N THR A 235 -10.61 9.96 -12.39
CA THR A 235 -11.85 9.19 -12.59
C THR A 235 -12.04 8.09 -11.54
N ASP A 236 -10.96 7.48 -11.05
CA ASP A 236 -11.03 6.46 -10.00
C ASP A 236 -11.44 7.07 -8.64
N VAL A 237 -10.95 8.27 -8.32
CA VAL A 237 -11.35 8.99 -7.10
C VAL A 237 -12.83 9.36 -7.14
N GLU A 238 -13.32 9.89 -8.25
CA GLU A 238 -14.76 10.21 -8.42
C GLU A 238 -15.61 8.95 -8.23
N SER A 239 -15.19 7.83 -8.80
CA SER A 239 -15.84 6.53 -8.64
C SER A 239 -15.80 6.03 -7.20
N ALA A 240 -14.66 6.15 -6.51
CA ALA A 240 -14.51 5.76 -5.11
C ALA A 240 -15.40 6.59 -4.18
N VAL A 241 -15.49 7.91 -4.41
CA VAL A 241 -16.39 8.80 -3.66
C VAL A 241 -17.85 8.40 -3.87
N ALA A 242 -18.28 8.17 -5.12
CA ALA A 242 -19.67 7.79 -5.42
C ALA A 242 -20.04 6.44 -4.77
N VAL A 243 -19.10 5.46 -4.75
CA VAL A 243 -19.30 4.19 -4.06
C VAL A 243 -19.41 4.39 -2.55
N ALA A 244 -18.53 5.20 -1.94
CA ALA A 244 -18.57 5.50 -0.51
C ALA A 244 -19.89 6.18 -0.12
N GLU A 245 -20.35 7.19 -0.85
CA GLU A 245 -21.64 7.85 -0.64
C GLU A 245 -22.81 6.86 -0.72
N SER A 246 -22.77 5.92 -1.67
CA SER A 246 -23.85 4.92 -1.82
C SER A 246 -23.88 3.87 -0.71
N GLN A 247 -22.76 3.59 -0.08
CA GLN A 247 -22.61 2.54 0.95
C GLN A 247 -22.78 3.10 2.36
N LEU A 248 -22.38 4.32 2.59
CA LEU A 248 -22.31 4.92 3.92
C LEU A 248 -23.46 5.91 4.18
N GLY A 249 -24.20 6.30 3.14
CA GLY A 249 -25.40 7.16 3.23
C GLY A 249 -25.05 8.59 3.42
#